data_d95dceffe4cb8029ef5219efc1e589b7
#
_entry.id   d95dceffe4cb8029ef5219efc1e589b7
#
_cell.length_a   1.000
_cell.length_b   1.000
_cell.length_c   1.000
_cell.angle_alpha   90.00
_cell.angle_beta   90.00
_cell.angle_gamma   90.00
#
_symmetry.space_group_name_H-M   'P 1'
#
loop_
_entity.id
_entity.type
_entity.pdbx_description
1 polymer ?
#
loop_
_entity_poly.entity_id
_entity_poly.type
_entity_poly.pdbx_seq_one_letter_code
_entity_poly.pdbx_strand_id
1 'polypeptide(L)'
;MGERFALPLPFWGSAMDGVVDVDFAVAMGKLGGVAVLNLDGVHTRYENSAPIIKKIAEADRASVNAVLKDAYREPVNPKLISERIKAIKAAGVPCVVSTVPARAEERAELVQTAGADVLVVQGTVLTARHSSRSYHQLAFDELVRACDIPVVVGNCVQYDTALELMETGIAGILVGVGPGAACTTRGVLGVGVPQVTATADVAAARDEYMRRGGVRVAVITDGGMRIGADVCKAFASGADAVMIGTPLAGSEESASKGFNWGMATPDPNLPRGTRIHVGTKATLREILLGPARVDDGTQNFAGALRSALGVCGARDIAEFQHVEMVIAPSIVSEGKVLQQAQHVGMGKS
;
A
#
# COMPACT_ATOMS: atom_id res chain seq x y z
N MET A 1 7.33 -13.26 4.00
CA MET A 1 6.36 -13.71 5.02
C MET A 1 6.52 -15.21 5.24
N GLY A 2 7.76 -15.63 5.41
CA GLY A 2 8.16 -17.02 5.51
C GLY A 2 7.86 -17.81 4.24
N GLU A 3 7.97 -19.13 4.35
CA GLU A 3 7.65 -20.06 3.24
C GLU A 3 6.16 -20.09 2.88
N ARG A 4 5.28 -19.52 3.74
CA ARG A 4 3.82 -19.56 3.59
C ARG A 4 3.26 -18.59 2.56
N PHE A 5 3.99 -17.51 2.23
CA PHE A 5 3.51 -16.50 1.27
C PHE A 5 4.69 -15.87 0.51
N ALA A 6 4.86 -16.30 -0.72
CA ALA A 6 5.86 -15.80 -1.66
C ALA A 6 5.20 -15.24 -2.92
N LEU A 7 5.72 -14.17 -3.45
CA LEU A 7 5.23 -13.52 -4.67
C LEU A 7 6.34 -13.49 -5.72
N PRO A 8 6.04 -13.78 -7.00
CA PRO A 8 6.97 -13.60 -8.11
C PRO A 8 7.40 -12.14 -8.30
N LEU A 9 6.49 -11.20 -7.99
CA LEU A 9 6.75 -9.76 -8.02
C LEU A 9 6.47 -9.13 -6.65
N PRO A 10 7.41 -8.38 -6.07
CA PRO A 10 7.25 -7.78 -4.76
C PRO A 10 6.44 -6.47 -4.80
N PHE A 11 5.39 -6.43 -5.62
CA PHE A 11 4.51 -5.28 -5.80
C PHE A 11 3.12 -5.56 -5.22
N TRP A 12 2.66 -4.65 -4.36
CA TRP A 12 1.34 -4.69 -3.73
C TRP A 12 0.51 -3.49 -4.19
N GLY A 13 -0.73 -3.73 -4.61
CA GLY A 13 -1.71 -2.66 -4.82
C GLY A 13 -2.27 -2.19 -3.48
N SER A 14 -2.22 -0.87 -3.23
CA SER A 14 -2.71 -0.28 -1.98
C SER A 14 -4.21 -0.51 -1.78
N ALA A 15 -4.63 -0.71 -0.53
CA ALA A 15 -6.01 -0.94 -0.10
C ALA A 15 -6.89 0.32 -0.27
N MET A 16 -7.11 0.73 -1.50
CA MET A 16 -7.85 1.95 -1.86
C MET A 16 -8.99 1.61 -2.80
N ASP A 17 -10.22 1.98 -2.44
CA ASP A 17 -11.44 1.60 -3.18
C ASP A 17 -11.48 2.12 -4.62
N GLY A 18 -10.82 3.24 -4.91
CA GLY A 18 -10.67 3.75 -6.27
C GLY A 18 -9.66 2.97 -7.11
N VAL A 19 -8.87 2.10 -6.50
CA VAL A 19 -7.83 1.31 -7.18
C VAL A 19 -8.20 -0.15 -7.23
N VAL A 20 -8.45 -0.77 -6.06
CA VAL A 20 -8.58 -2.21 -5.90
C VAL A 20 -10.02 -2.61 -5.67
N ASP A 21 -10.57 -3.31 -6.64
CA ASP A 21 -11.75 -4.18 -6.54
C ASP A 21 -11.32 -5.64 -6.77
N VAL A 22 -12.30 -6.54 -6.91
CA VAL A 22 -12.05 -7.97 -7.18
C VAL A 22 -11.32 -8.17 -8.50
N ASP A 23 -11.75 -7.49 -9.56
CA ASP A 23 -11.20 -7.64 -10.91
C ASP A 23 -9.75 -7.13 -10.96
N PHE A 24 -9.47 -6.01 -10.32
CA PHE A 24 -8.12 -5.49 -10.18
C PHE A 24 -7.22 -6.44 -9.38
N ALA A 25 -7.72 -6.99 -8.25
CA ALA A 25 -6.95 -7.95 -7.45
C ALA A 25 -6.59 -9.20 -8.25
N VAL A 26 -7.52 -9.70 -9.06
CA VAL A 26 -7.29 -10.83 -9.97
C VAL A 26 -6.27 -10.46 -11.07
N ALA A 27 -6.39 -9.29 -11.69
CA ALA A 27 -5.45 -8.83 -12.71
C ALA A 27 -4.03 -8.69 -12.14
N MET A 28 -3.89 -8.10 -10.96
CA MET A 28 -2.61 -7.96 -10.26
C MET A 28 -1.98 -9.31 -9.92
N GLY A 29 -2.78 -10.24 -9.40
CA GLY A 29 -2.34 -11.60 -9.07
C GLY A 29 -1.86 -12.38 -10.30
N LYS A 30 -2.54 -12.27 -11.43
CA LYS A 30 -2.12 -12.89 -12.71
C LYS A 30 -0.79 -12.35 -13.25
N LEU A 31 -0.43 -11.13 -12.88
CA LEU A 31 0.88 -10.54 -13.22
C LEU A 31 1.99 -10.94 -12.23
N GLY A 32 1.65 -11.65 -11.15
CA GLY A 32 2.59 -12.15 -10.15
C GLY A 32 2.78 -11.24 -8.93
N GLY A 33 2.06 -10.13 -8.85
CA GLY A 33 1.96 -9.29 -7.66
C GLY A 33 0.73 -9.63 -6.82
N VAL A 34 0.32 -8.72 -5.96
CA VAL A 34 -0.92 -8.83 -5.18
C VAL A 34 -1.55 -7.46 -4.97
N ALA A 35 -2.87 -7.40 -4.86
CA ALA A 35 -3.56 -6.17 -4.45
C ALA A 35 -4.37 -6.41 -3.18
N VAL A 36 -4.38 -5.41 -2.31
CA VAL A 36 -5.05 -5.49 -1.01
C VAL A 36 -6.48 -4.97 -1.14
N LEU A 37 -7.45 -5.86 -0.97
CA LEU A 37 -8.86 -5.47 -0.95
C LEU A 37 -9.22 -4.88 0.42
N ASN A 38 -9.73 -3.65 0.42
CA ASN A 38 -10.18 -2.98 1.65
C ASN A 38 -11.56 -3.50 2.10
N LEU A 39 -11.60 -4.17 3.26
CA LEU A 39 -12.84 -4.70 3.83
C LEU A 39 -13.73 -3.65 4.50
N ASP A 40 -13.22 -2.43 4.70
CA ASP A 40 -13.97 -1.30 5.25
C ASP A 40 -14.46 -0.35 4.15
N GLY A 41 -14.22 -0.72 2.89
CA GLY A 41 -14.52 0.06 1.72
C GLY A 41 -15.92 -0.13 1.14
N VAL A 42 -16.17 0.50 -0.01
CA VAL A 42 -17.45 0.43 -0.72
C VAL A 42 -17.72 -0.95 -1.33
N HIS A 43 -16.66 -1.71 -1.64
CA HIS A 43 -16.77 -3.03 -2.27
C HIS A 43 -17.39 -4.09 -1.37
N THR A 44 -17.43 -3.86 -0.06
CA THR A 44 -18.04 -4.73 0.95
C THR A 44 -19.30 -4.14 1.56
N ARG A 45 -19.74 -2.96 1.09
CA ARG A 45 -20.99 -2.29 1.52
C ARG A 45 -22.10 -2.46 0.49
N TYR A 46 -21.76 -2.55 -0.77
CA TYR A 46 -22.70 -2.63 -1.90
C TYR A 46 -22.45 -3.90 -2.71
N GLU A 47 -23.52 -4.62 -3.04
CA GLU A 47 -23.45 -5.77 -3.95
C GLU A 47 -22.83 -5.37 -5.30
N ASN A 48 -23.29 -4.26 -5.85
CA ASN A 48 -22.71 -3.62 -7.02
C ASN A 48 -22.07 -2.27 -6.62
N SER A 49 -20.77 -2.24 -6.42
CA SER A 49 -20.02 -1.05 -6.04
C SER A 49 -19.68 -0.13 -7.22
N ALA A 50 -19.75 -0.60 -8.46
CA ALA A 50 -19.34 0.18 -9.64
C ALA A 50 -20.11 1.50 -9.81
N PRO A 51 -21.43 1.59 -9.64
CA PRO A 51 -22.14 2.87 -9.68
C PRO A 51 -21.70 3.84 -8.58
N ILE A 52 -21.33 3.32 -7.41
CA ILE A 52 -20.88 4.15 -6.28
C ILE A 52 -19.50 4.74 -6.58
N ILE A 53 -18.57 3.90 -7.05
CA ILE A 53 -17.24 4.34 -7.51
C ILE A 53 -17.36 5.40 -8.60
N LYS A 54 -18.22 5.16 -9.60
CA LYS A 54 -18.50 6.11 -10.68
C LYS A 54 -19.03 7.44 -10.13
N LYS A 55 -20.02 7.41 -9.23
CA LYS A 55 -20.59 8.60 -8.58
C LYS A 55 -19.51 9.42 -7.84
N ILE A 56 -18.58 8.74 -7.14
CA ILE A 56 -17.45 9.39 -6.46
C ILE A 56 -16.49 9.99 -7.51
N ALA A 57 -16.16 9.26 -8.57
CA ALA A 57 -15.22 9.71 -9.60
C ALA A 57 -15.75 10.94 -10.37
N GLU A 58 -17.04 10.96 -10.69
CA GLU A 58 -17.70 12.02 -11.47
C GLU A 58 -18.17 13.23 -10.64
N ALA A 59 -18.16 13.13 -9.30
CA ALA A 59 -18.56 14.24 -8.43
C ALA A 59 -17.70 15.48 -8.67
N ASP A 60 -18.29 16.66 -8.64
CA ASP A 60 -17.56 17.91 -8.72
C ASP A 60 -16.77 18.20 -7.43
N ARG A 61 -15.88 19.21 -7.48
CA ARG A 61 -15.03 19.57 -6.34
C ARG A 61 -15.83 20.02 -5.11
N ALA A 62 -16.99 20.60 -5.28
CA ALA A 62 -17.80 21.12 -4.17
C ALA A 62 -18.57 19.99 -3.48
N SER A 63 -19.05 19.00 -4.24
CA SER A 63 -19.91 17.92 -3.74
C SER A 63 -19.16 16.66 -3.33
N VAL A 64 -17.93 16.44 -3.79
CA VAL A 64 -17.20 15.16 -3.60
C VAL A 64 -17.10 14.70 -2.15
N ASN A 65 -16.90 15.60 -1.20
CA ASN A 65 -16.82 15.25 0.22
C ASN A 65 -18.16 14.73 0.75
N ALA A 66 -19.27 15.32 0.33
CA ALA A 66 -20.61 14.86 0.68
C ALA A 66 -20.91 13.50 0.05
N VAL A 67 -20.53 13.31 -1.22
CA VAL A 67 -20.69 12.04 -1.94
C VAL A 67 -19.86 10.94 -1.28
N LEU A 68 -18.60 11.20 -0.91
CA LEU A 68 -17.77 10.25 -0.17
C LEU A 68 -18.41 9.89 1.18
N LYS A 69 -18.83 10.89 1.96
CA LYS A 69 -19.49 10.65 3.25
C LYS A 69 -20.73 9.77 3.11
N ASP A 70 -21.54 10.03 2.09
CA ASP A 70 -22.75 9.23 1.80
C ASP A 70 -22.40 7.78 1.40
N ALA A 71 -21.43 7.59 0.51
CA ALA A 71 -21.01 6.27 0.04
C ALA A 71 -20.49 5.36 1.16
N TYR A 72 -19.90 5.91 2.22
CA TYR A 72 -19.42 5.14 3.37
C TYR A 72 -20.40 5.06 4.54
N ARG A 73 -21.63 5.56 4.39
CA ARG A 73 -22.66 5.47 5.44
C ARG A 73 -23.28 4.08 5.52
N GLU A 74 -23.44 3.40 4.38
CA GLU A 74 -23.93 2.02 4.33
C GLU A 74 -23.04 1.12 5.19
N PRO A 75 -23.59 0.26 6.06
CA PRO A 75 -22.78 -0.64 6.88
C PRO A 75 -22.06 -1.67 6.01
N VAL A 76 -20.90 -2.11 6.50
CA VAL A 76 -20.16 -3.23 5.89
C VAL A 76 -20.98 -4.52 6.06
N ASN A 77 -21.14 -5.26 4.98
CA ASN A 77 -21.85 -6.53 4.95
C ASN A 77 -20.88 -7.73 5.03
N PRO A 78 -20.87 -8.53 6.11
CA PRO A 78 -19.99 -9.68 6.26
C PRO A 78 -20.13 -10.73 5.14
N LYS A 79 -21.33 -10.87 4.56
CA LYS A 79 -21.56 -11.76 3.44
C LYS A 79 -20.76 -11.33 2.21
N LEU A 80 -20.74 -10.01 1.92
CA LEU A 80 -19.97 -9.47 0.80
C LEU A 80 -18.46 -9.63 1.04
N ILE A 81 -17.97 -9.53 2.27
CA ILE A 81 -16.56 -9.83 2.59
C ILE A 81 -16.22 -11.26 2.10
N SER A 82 -16.99 -12.25 2.53
CA SER A 82 -16.77 -13.64 2.15
C SER A 82 -16.87 -13.86 0.65
N GLU A 83 -17.85 -13.25 -0.01
CA GLU A 83 -18.07 -13.36 -1.46
C GLU A 83 -16.89 -12.77 -2.25
N ARG A 84 -16.37 -11.59 -1.88
CA ARG A 84 -15.23 -10.95 -2.55
C ARG A 84 -13.95 -11.78 -2.40
N ILE A 85 -13.67 -12.29 -1.19
CA ILE A 85 -12.52 -13.17 -0.93
C ILE A 85 -12.62 -14.43 -1.79
N LYS A 86 -13.77 -15.11 -1.78
CA LYS A 86 -14.00 -16.33 -2.57
C LYS A 86 -13.87 -16.05 -4.07
N ALA A 87 -14.33 -14.91 -4.56
CA ALA A 87 -14.20 -14.53 -5.97
C ALA A 87 -12.74 -14.37 -6.39
N ILE A 88 -11.91 -13.71 -5.57
CA ILE A 88 -10.46 -13.60 -5.83
C ILE A 88 -9.80 -14.98 -5.80
N LYS A 89 -10.10 -15.79 -4.78
CA LYS A 89 -9.54 -17.16 -4.65
C LYS A 89 -9.95 -18.09 -5.79
N ALA A 90 -11.17 -17.98 -6.28
CA ALA A 90 -11.68 -18.79 -7.42
C ALA A 90 -10.91 -18.50 -8.71
N ALA A 91 -10.30 -17.32 -8.84
CA ALA A 91 -9.41 -16.98 -9.96
C ALA A 91 -8.00 -17.59 -9.86
N GLY A 92 -7.69 -18.33 -8.78
CA GLY A 92 -6.40 -18.99 -8.57
C GLY A 92 -5.25 -18.02 -8.22
N VAL A 93 -5.56 -16.84 -7.71
CA VAL A 93 -4.56 -15.84 -7.32
C VAL A 93 -4.53 -15.62 -5.80
N PRO A 94 -3.44 -15.10 -5.23
CA PRO A 94 -3.39 -14.75 -3.83
C PRO A 94 -4.43 -13.69 -3.45
N CYS A 95 -5.09 -13.88 -2.30
CA CYS A 95 -6.06 -12.94 -1.75
C CYS A 95 -5.53 -12.28 -0.48
N VAL A 96 -5.23 -11.00 -0.56
CA VAL A 96 -4.82 -10.17 0.58
C VAL A 96 -5.91 -9.16 0.86
N VAL A 97 -6.30 -9.05 2.12
CA VAL A 97 -7.37 -8.15 2.54
C VAL A 97 -6.92 -7.26 3.67
N SER A 98 -7.50 -6.06 3.78
CA SER A 98 -7.20 -5.14 4.88
C SER A 98 -8.42 -4.74 5.66
N THR A 99 -8.20 -4.48 6.96
CA THR A 99 -9.21 -3.92 7.86
C THR A 99 -8.57 -2.92 8.83
N VAL A 100 -9.41 -2.06 9.41
CA VAL A 100 -8.95 -1.14 10.46
C VAL A 100 -8.74 -1.87 11.79
N PRO A 101 -7.85 -1.37 12.69
CA PRO A 101 -7.57 -2.03 13.98
C PRO A 101 -8.82 -2.33 14.80
N ALA A 102 -9.77 -1.39 14.85
CA ALA A 102 -11.01 -1.53 15.62
C ALA A 102 -11.94 -2.69 15.16
N ARG A 103 -11.64 -3.32 14.02
CA ARG A 103 -12.43 -4.42 13.45
C ARG A 103 -11.62 -5.69 13.24
N ALA A 104 -10.33 -5.68 13.56
CA ALA A 104 -9.43 -6.77 13.20
C ALA A 104 -9.81 -8.08 13.90
N GLU A 105 -10.08 -8.04 15.21
CA GLU A 105 -10.49 -9.21 15.98
C GLU A 105 -11.81 -9.80 15.48
N GLU A 106 -12.83 -8.96 15.28
CA GLU A 106 -14.15 -9.36 14.76
C GLU A 106 -14.05 -10.06 13.40
N ARG A 107 -13.07 -9.66 12.57
CA ARG A 107 -12.95 -10.12 11.18
C ARG A 107 -11.96 -11.25 10.97
N ALA A 108 -11.07 -11.49 11.92
CA ALA A 108 -10.02 -12.48 11.79
C ALA A 108 -10.55 -13.88 11.40
N GLU A 109 -11.55 -14.39 12.11
CA GLU A 109 -12.16 -15.67 11.81
C GLU A 109 -12.88 -15.68 10.44
N LEU A 110 -13.63 -14.62 10.15
CA LEU A 110 -14.39 -14.50 8.89
C LEU A 110 -13.47 -14.54 7.66
N VAL A 111 -12.36 -13.79 7.69
CA VAL A 111 -11.45 -13.70 6.52
C VAL A 111 -10.69 -15.00 6.31
N GLN A 112 -10.27 -15.67 7.38
CA GLN A 112 -9.61 -16.97 7.32
C GLN A 112 -10.55 -18.05 6.77
N THR A 113 -11.78 -18.13 7.30
CA THR A 113 -12.82 -19.07 6.83
C THR A 113 -13.19 -18.83 5.37
N ALA A 114 -13.18 -17.57 4.92
CA ALA A 114 -13.43 -17.23 3.51
C ALA A 114 -12.26 -17.59 2.58
N GLY A 115 -11.05 -17.86 3.12
CA GLY A 115 -9.87 -18.31 2.40
C GLY A 115 -8.88 -17.20 2.02
N ALA A 116 -8.85 -16.08 2.74
CA ALA A 116 -7.80 -15.09 2.57
C ALA A 116 -6.42 -15.67 2.90
N ASP A 117 -5.38 -15.22 2.19
CA ASP A 117 -4.01 -15.69 2.40
C ASP A 117 -3.22 -14.79 3.36
N VAL A 118 -3.58 -13.51 3.48
CA VAL A 118 -2.95 -12.54 4.39
C VAL A 118 -4.00 -11.55 4.90
N LEU A 119 -3.95 -11.26 6.18
CA LEU A 119 -4.71 -10.18 6.82
C LEU A 119 -3.81 -8.97 7.06
N VAL A 120 -4.17 -7.81 6.53
CA VAL A 120 -3.52 -6.53 6.78
C VAL A 120 -4.34 -5.73 7.79
N VAL A 121 -3.75 -5.34 8.89
CA VAL A 121 -4.36 -4.41 9.85
C VAL A 121 -3.75 -3.04 9.64
N GLN A 122 -4.51 -2.15 9.01
CA GLN A 122 -4.02 -0.86 8.54
C GLN A 122 -4.73 0.32 9.20
N GLY A 123 -3.95 1.19 9.84
CA GLY A 123 -4.39 2.48 10.38
C GLY A 123 -3.52 3.63 9.86
N THR A 124 -3.91 4.87 10.16
CA THR A 124 -3.14 6.06 9.75
C THR A 124 -1.73 6.04 10.35
N VAL A 125 -1.65 5.71 11.63
CA VAL A 125 -0.42 5.46 12.40
C VAL A 125 -0.72 4.31 13.34
N LEU A 126 0.08 3.27 13.32
CA LEU A 126 0.01 2.17 14.27
C LEU A 126 1.21 2.16 15.21
N THR A 127 0.94 1.86 16.46
CA THR A 127 1.92 1.65 17.53
C THR A 127 1.40 0.57 18.46
N ALA A 128 2.29 -0.19 19.04
CA ALA A 128 1.95 -1.17 20.07
C ALA A 128 1.39 -0.51 21.36
N ARG A 129 1.60 0.80 21.52
CA ARG A 129 1.22 1.57 22.73
C ARG A 129 0.15 2.63 22.44
N HIS A 130 -0.77 2.36 21.50
CA HIS A 130 -1.85 3.32 21.21
C HIS A 130 -2.72 3.56 22.45
N SER A 131 -2.95 4.82 22.79
CA SER A 131 -3.83 5.20 23.91
C SER A 131 -5.10 5.85 23.37
N SER A 132 -6.27 5.29 23.70
CA SER A 132 -7.58 5.84 23.37
C SER A 132 -8.54 5.70 24.54
N ARG A 133 -9.42 6.69 24.70
CA ARG A 133 -10.56 6.61 25.64
C ARG A 133 -11.83 6.10 24.98
N SER A 134 -11.85 6.01 23.66
CA SER A 134 -13.06 5.76 22.88
C SER A 134 -13.18 4.33 22.34
N TYR A 135 -12.09 3.54 22.34
CA TYR A 135 -12.11 2.15 21.90
C TYR A 135 -11.04 1.31 22.58
N HIS A 136 -11.27 0.01 22.62
CA HIS A 136 -10.31 -0.94 23.15
C HIS A 136 -9.05 -0.99 22.28
N GLN A 137 -7.88 -1.01 22.92
CA GLN A 137 -6.62 -1.17 22.22
C GLN A 137 -6.51 -2.59 21.69
N LEU A 138 -6.18 -2.74 20.40
CA LEU A 138 -5.94 -4.04 19.79
C LEU A 138 -4.66 -4.66 20.36
N ALA A 139 -4.76 -5.87 20.90
CA ALA A 139 -3.63 -6.69 21.30
C ALA A 139 -3.11 -7.47 20.09
N PHE A 140 -2.06 -6.97 19.45
CA PHE A 140 -1.53 -7.57 18.22
C PHE A 140 -1.02 -9.00 18.42
N ASP A 141 -0.42 -9.30 19.55
CA ASP A 141 0.05 -10.65 19.89
C ASP A 141 -1.10 -11.65 20.06
N GLU A 142 -2.26 -11.21 20.60
CA GLU A 142 -3.46 -12.04 20.69
C GLU A 142 -4.07 -12.26 19.30
N LEU A 143 -4.17 -11.20 18.49
CA LEU A 143 -4.63 -11.31 17.11
C LEU A 143 -3.76 -12.26 16.28
N VAL A 144 -2.43 -12.12 16.37
CA VAL A 144 -1.49 -12.99 15.65
C VAL A 144 -1.65 -14.45 16.06
N ARG A 145 -1.83 -14.72 17.38
CA ARG A 145 -2.07 -16.09 17.86
C ARG A 145 -3.40 -16.69 17.41
N ALA A 146 -4.41 -15.84 17.20
CA ALA A 146 -5.72 -16.25 16.70
C ALA A 146 -5.78 -16.46 15.18
N CYS A 147 -4.73 -16.06 14.44
CA CYS A 147 -4.67 -16.16 13.00
C CYS A 147 -3.75 -17.28 12.53
N ASP A 148 -4.27 -18.20 11.71
CA ASP A 148 -3.47 -19.21 10.99
C ASP A 148 -2.79 -18.62 9.75
N ILE A 149 -3.28 -17.46 9.26
CA ILE A 149 -2.73 -16.72 8.11
C ILE A 149 -1.77 -15.60 8.60
N PRO A 150 -0.78 -15.23 7.79
CA PRO A 150 0.11 -14.11 8.11
C PRO A 150 -0.65 -12.81 8.39
N VAL A 151 -0.29 -12.13 9.47
CA VAL A 151 -0.80 -10.80 9.82
C VAL A 151 0.26 -9.75 9.47
N VAL A 152 -0.11 -8.76 8.66
CA VAL A 152 0.69 -7.58 8.34
C VAL A 152 0.09 -6.38 9.02
N VAL A 153 0.88 -5.53 9.66
CA VAL A 153 0.37 -4.35 10.36
C VAL A 153 1.03 -3.06 9.87
N GLY A 154 0.35 -1.95 10.02
CA GLY A 154 0.90 -0.61 9.73
C GLY A 154 -0.19 0.46 9.68
N ASN A 155 0.23 1.73 9.57
CA ASN A 155 1.55 2.14 9.11
C ASN A 155 2.44 2.60 10.27
N CYS A 156 3.72 2.35 10.14
CA CYS A 156 4.77 2.72 11.08
C CYS A 156 5.90 3.45 10.35
N VAL A 157 6.67 4.29 11.06
CA VAL A 157 7.79 5.05 10.49
C VAL A 157 9.00 5.18 11.42
N GLN A 158 8.99 4.52 12.57
CA GLN A 158 10.03 4.66 13.59
C GLN A 158 10.62 3.31 14.00
N TYR A 159 11.92 3.30 14.28
CA TYR A 159 12.68 2.14 14.68
C TYR A 159 12.10 1.43 15.92
N ASP A 160 11.95 2.14 17.04
CA ASP A 160 11.49 1.52 18.30
C ASP A 160 10.07 0.97 18.18
N THR A 161 9.17 1.73 17.55
CA THR A 161 7.79 1.30 17.30
C THR A 161 7.74 0.07 16.40
N ALA A 162 8.59 0.01 15.38
CA ALA A 162 8.67 -1.15 14.50
C ALA A 162 9.17 -2.39 15.25
N LEU A 163 10.19 -2.22 16.09
CA LEU A 163 10.73 -3.31 16.89
C LEU A 163 9.67 -3.88 17.87
N GLU A 164 8.95 -3.01 18.58
CA GLU A 164 7.84 -3.41 19.46
C GLU A 164 6.73 -4.16 18.70
N LEU A 165 6.38 -3.70 17.49
CA LEU A 165 5.39 -4.39 16.66
C LEU A 165 5.91 -5.76 16.18
N MET A 166 7.18 -5.89 15.81
CA MET A 166 7.78 -7.16 15.39
C MET A 166 7.79 -8.18 16.53
N GLU A 167 8.00 -7.74 17.78
CA GLU A 167 7.96 -8.58 18.97
C GLU A 167 6.57 -9.19 19.24
N THR A 168 5.50 -8.66 18.65
CA THR A 168 4.15 -9.27 18.73
C THR A 168 3.96 -10.48 17.80
N GLY A 169 4.96 -10.81 16.95
CA GLY A 169 4.93 -11.98 16.07
C GLY A 169 4.29 -11.71 14.69
N ILE A 170 4.11 -10.46 14.29
CA ILE A 170 3.60 -10.10 12.97
C ILE A 170 4.50 -10.64 11.84
N ALA A 171 3.90 -10.92 10.68
CA ALA A 171 4.62 -11.42 9.51
C ALA A 171 5.17 -10.32 8.59
N GLY A 172 4.62 -9.11 8.68
CA GLY A 172 5.06 -7.96 7.90
C GLY A 172 4.62 -6.64 8.48
N ILE A 173 5.30 -5.57 8.07
CA ILE A 173 5.03 -4.21 8.53
C ILE A 173 4.94 -3.24 7.34
N LEU A 174 3.86 -2.44 7.30
CA LEU A 174 3.69 -1.36 6.33
C LEU A 174 4.40 -0.10 6.81
N VAL A 175 5.25 0.46 5.97
CA VAL A 175 6.08 1.62 6.30
C VAL A 175 5.68 2.84 5.53
N GLY A 176 5.23 3.87 6.23
CA GLY A 176 4.89 5.17 5.64
C GLY A 176 3.71 5.83 6.32
N VAL A 177 3.87 7.07 6.74
CA VAL A 177 2.80 7.91 7.28
C VAL A 177 2.71 9.17 6.45
N GLY A 178 1.61 9.28 5.70
CA GLY A 178 1.30 10.45 4.90
C GLY A 178 2.12 10.71 3.63
N PRO A 179 2.84 9.73 3.01
CA PRO A 179 3.61 10.01 1.81
C PRO A 179 2.76 10.03 0.53
N GLY A 180 1.56 9.42 0.55
CA GLY A 180 0.69 9.29 -0.61
C GLY A 180 0.06 10.60 -1.06
N ALA A 181 -0.15 10.76 -2.37
CA ALA A 181 -0.69 12.00 -2.96
C ALA A 181 -2.11 12.35 -2.47
N ALA A 182 -2.94 11.36 -2.13
CA ALA A 182 -4.28 11.57 -1.59
C ALA A 182 -4.31 11.70 -0.05
N CYS A 183 -3.15 11.52 0.62
CA CYS A 183 -3.08 11.54 2.08
C CYS A 183 -2.90 12.96 2.61
N THR A 184 -3.66 13.30 3.65
CA THR A 184 -3.60 14.62 4.32
C THR A 184 -2.99 14.55 5.72
N THR A 185 -2.59 13.37 6.18
CA THR A 185 -2.13 13.11 7.55
C THR A 185 -1.02 14.04 8.01
N ARG A 186 -0.01 14.28 7.16
CA ARG A 186 1.13 15.16 7.52
C ARG A 186 0.67 16.60 7.79
N GLY A 187 -0.27 17.10 7.00
CA GLY A 187 -0.81 18.44 7.19
C GLY A 187 -1.81 18.56 8.34
N VAL A 188 -2.52 17.47 8.68
CA VAL A 188 -3.57 17.46 9.70
C VAL A 188 -3.01 17.11 11.08
N LEU A 189 -2.14 16.09 11.16
CA LEU A 189 -1.62 15.59 12.44
C LEU A 189 -0.18 16.07 12.73
N GLY A 190 0.53 16.60 11.74
CA GLY A 190 1.95 16.95 11.89
C GLY A 190 2.88 15.73 12.04
N VAL A 191 2.39 14.53 11.72
CA VAL A 191 3.15 13.27 11.84
C VAL A 191 3.57 12.79 10.46
N GLY A 192 4.85 12.48 10.31
CA GLY A 192 5.39 11.93 9.06
C GLY A 192 6.91 11.95 9.03
N VAL A 193 7.48 11.01 8.29
CA VAL A 193 8.93 10.86 8.07
C VAL A 193 9.15 10.71 6.56
N PRO A 194 10.24 11.26 5.99
CA PRO A 194 10.61 11.00 4.59
C PRO A 194 10.71 9.49 4.34
N GLN A 195 10.16 9.02 3.20
CA GLN A 195 9.89 7.59 3.00
C GLN A 195 11.17 6.73 2.98
N VAL A 196 12.26 7.23 2.41
CA VAL A 196 13.56 6.51 2.41
C VAL A 196 14.07 6.36 3.85
N THR A 197 14.03 7.42 4.65
CA THR A 197 14.43 7.38 6.06
C THR A 197 13.56 6.40 6.86
N ALA A 198 12.23 6.49 6.71
CA ALA A 198 11.32 5.59 7.42
C ALA A 198 11.56 4.12 7.06
N THR A 199 11.81 3.81 5.77
CA THR A 199 12.09 2.45 5.33
C THR A 199 13.42 1.94 5.90
N ALA A 200 14.47 2.76 5.88
CA ALA A 200 15.78 2.41 6.43
C ALA A 200 15.71 2.17 7.95
N ASP A 201 15.01 3.02 8.71
CA ASP A 201 14.83 2.86 10.15
C ASP A 201 14.09 1.56 10.49
N VAL A 202 13.00 1.26 9.78
CA VAL A 202 12.22 0.03 10.02
C VAL A 202 12.97 -1.22 9.55
N ALA A 203 13.75 -1.13 8.46
CA ALA A 203 14.62 -2.21 8.03
C ALA A 203 15.73 -2.50 9.06
N ALA A 204 16.32 -1.45 9.65
CA ALA A 204 17.28 -1.60 10.74
C ALA A 204 16.65 -2.24 11.99
N ALA A 205 15.41 -1.91 12.33
CA ALA A 205 14.67 -2.56 13.42
C ALA A 205 14.44 -4.05 13.11
N ARG A 206 14.09 -4.44 11.87
CA ARG A 206 13.98 -5.83 11.45
C ARG A 206 15.30 -6.58 11.62
N ASP A 207 16.39 -5.99 11.20
CA ASP A 207 17.71 -6.64 11.27
C ASP A 207 18.16 -6.82 12.72
N GLU A 208 17.88 -5.86 13.58
CA GLU A 208 18.09 -5.98 15.04
C GLU A 208 17.18 -7.05 15.65
N TYR A 209 15.89 -7.10 15.29
CA TYR A 209 14.99 -8.13 15.75
C TYR A 209 15.48 -9.54 15.38
N MET A 210 15.95 -9.73 14.14
CA MET A 210 16.55 -10.98 13.69
C MET A 210 17.83 -11.32 14.45
N ARG A 211 18.68 -10.32 14.73
CA ARG A 211 19.91 -10.50 15.51
C ARG A 211 19.63 -10.96 16.96
N ARG A 212 18.47 -10.58 17.50
CA ARG A 212 17.97 -11.05 18.83
C ARG A 212 17.32 -12.44 18.77
N GLY A 213 17.31 -13.11 17.63
CA GLY A 213 16.73 -14.44 17.42
C GLY A 213 15.28 -14.42 16.93
N GLY A 214 14.73 -13.27 16.60
CA GLY A 214 13.40 -13.15 15.97
C GLY A 214 13.39 -13.66 14.53
N VAL A 215 12.20 -13.99 14.03
CA VAL A 215 11.98 -14.38 12.64
C VAL A 215 11.94 -13.15 11.73
N ARG A 216 12.32 -13.31 10.45
CA ARG A 216 12.26 -12.19 9.49
C ARG A 216 10.83 -11.69 9.30
N VAL A 217 10.61 -10.41 9.60
CA VAL A 217 9.37 -9.66 9.33
C VAL A 217 9.54 -8.91 8.01
N ALA A 218 8.59 -9.03 7.09
CA ALA A 218 8.67 -8.36 5.80
C ALA A 218 8.45 -6.85 5.95
N VAL A 219 9.36 -6.03 5.44
CA VAL A 219 9.26 -4.58 5.39
C VAL A 219 8.63 -4.18 4.07
N ILE A 220 7.44 -3.57 4.11
CA ILE A 220 6.68 -3.19 2.93
C ILE A 220 6.58 -1.66 2.90
N THR A 221 7.32 -1.02 2.01
CA THR A 221 7.25 0.45 1.85
C THR A 221 5.92 0.83 1.21
N ASP A 222 5.10 1.61 1.93
CA ASP A 222 3.75 1.97 1.52
C ASP A 222 3.61 3.45 1.19
N GLY A 223 3.28 3.73 -0.07
CA GLY A 223 2.94 5.05 -0.58
C GLY A 223 4.14 5.94 -0.94
N GLY A 224 3.84 7.07 -1.59
CA GLY A 224 4.81 8.08 -2.00
C GLY A 224 5.61 7.78 -3.27
N MET A 225 5.57 6.56 -3.76
CA MET A 225 6.24 6.16 -5.01
C MET A 225 5.39 6.51 -6.22
N ARG A 226 5.98 7.17 -7.21
CA ARG A 226 5.31 7.63 -8.44
C ARG A 226 5.93 7.06 -9.70
N ILE A 227 7.21 6.72 -9.65
CA ILE A 227 8.04 6.30 -10.79
C ILE A 227 8.94 5.13 -10.36
N GLY A 228 9.51 4.43 -11.33
CA GLY A 228 10.41 3.31 -11.10
C GLY A 228 11.62 3.64 -10.21
N ALA A 229 12.16 4.87 -10.31
CA ALA A 229 13.25 5.31 -9.44
C ALA A 229 12.86 5.37 -7.94
N ASP A 230 11.62 5.72 -7.62
CA ASP A 230 11.14 5.72 -6.24
C ASP A 230 11.03 4.28 -5.71
N VAL A 231 10.56 3.36 -6.55
CA VAL A 231 10.53 1.91 -6.26
C VAL A 231 11.94 1.38 -5.98
N CYS A 232 12.92 1.70 -6.83
CA CYS A 232 14.31 1.29 -6.63
C CYS A 232 14.87 1.81 -5.30
N LYS A 233 14.62 3.09 -4.97
CA LYS A 233 15.04 3.67 -3.69
C LYS A 233 14.41 2.98 -2.48
N ALA A 234 13.14 2.56 -2.57
CA ALA A 234 12.50 1.81 -1.49
C ALA A 234 13.21 0.46 -1.23
N PHE A 235 13.52 -0.30 -2.27
CA PHE A 235 14.26 -1.56 -2.12
C PHE A 235 15.70 -1.34 -1.63
N ALA A 236 16.41 -0.36 -2.17
CA ALA A 236 17.75 -0.01 -1.70
C ALA A 236 17.78 0.45 -0.23
N SER A 237 16.63 0.95 0.29
CA SER A 237 16.48 1.32 1.70
C SER A 237 16.13 0.14 2.61
N GLY A 238 16.02 -1.08 2.10
CA GLY A 238 15.77 -2.28 2.90
C GLY A 238 14.34 -2.84 2.81
N ALA A 239 13.49 -2.36 1.89
CA ALA A 239 12.17 -2.94 1.67
C ALA A 239 12.24 -4.35 1.07
N ASP A 240 11.34 -5.24 1.50
CA ASP A 240 11.12 -6.58 0.92
C ASP A 240 10.03 -6.52 -0.17
N ALA A 241 9.12 -5.56 -0.08
CA ALA A 241 8.08 -5.28 -1.05
C ALA A 241 7.69 -3.80 -1.02
N VAL A 242 6.93 -3.38 -2.03
CA VAL A 242 6.39 -2.02 -2.11
C VAL A 242 4.87 -2.05 -2.30
N MET A 243 4.16 -1.16 -1.62
CA MET A 243 2.71 -0.96 -1.78
C MET A 243 2.46 0.35 -2.52
N ILE A 244 1.74 0.25 -3.65
CA ILE A 244 1.59 1.33 -4.63
C ILE A 244 0.11 1.65 -4.82
N GLY A 245 -0.25 2.93 -4.72
CA GLY A 245 -1.62 3.41 -4.92
C GLY A 245 -1.76 4.27 -6.17
N THR A 246 -1.24 5.48 -6.13
CA THR A 246 -1.45 6.51 -7.16
C THR A 246 -1.05 6.09 -8.58
N PRO A 247 0.10 5.48 -8.83
CA PRO A 247 0.42 4.97 -10.17
C PRO A 247 -0.57 3.93 -10.67
N LEU A 248 -1.01 3.03 -9.79
CA LEU A 248 -1.97 1.97 -10.15
C LEU A 248 -3.40 2.50 -10.35
N ALA A 249 -3.77 3.62 -9.70
CA ALA A 249 -5.02 4.33 -10.01
C ALA A 249 -5.08 4.79 -11.47
N GLY A 250 -3.91 5.05 -12.08
CA GLY A 250 -3.78 5.41 -13.49
C GLY A 250 -3.83 4.23 -14.47
N SER A 251 -4.08 3.00 -14.01
CA SER A 251 -4.25 1.86 -14.89
C SER A 251 -5.68 1.77 -15.47
N GLU A 252 -5.79 1.16 -16.64
CA GLU A 252 -7.09 0.87 -17.27
C GLU A 252 -7.94 -0.09 -16.44
N GLU A 253 -7.29 -0.94 -15.61
CA GLU A 253 -7.94 -1.94 -14.75
C GLU A 253 -8.38 -1.37 -13.41
N SER A 254 -7.92 -0.16 -13.01
CA SER A 254 -8.31 0.43 -11.71
C SER A 254 -9.82 0.64 -11.60
N ALA A 255 -10.39 0.40 -10.43
CA ALA A 255 -11.83 0.48 -10.19
C ALA A 255 -12.44 1.83 -10.58
N SER A 256 -11.72 2.94 -10.38
CA SER A 256 -12.19 4.30 -10.67
C SER A 256 -11.65 4.88 -11.99
N LYS A 257 -10.77 4.17 -12.68
CA LYS A 257 -10.16 4.59 -13.95
C LYS A 257 -9.56 6.00 -13.90
N GLY A 258 -8.59 6.16 -13.00
CA GLY A 258 -7.80 7.40 -12.92
C GLY A 258 -8.15 8.31 -11.74
N PHE A 259 -9.02 7.91 -10.85
CA PHE A 259 -9.26 8.62 -9.60
C PHE A 259 -8.70 7.85 -8.40
N ASN A 260 -8.33 8.57 -7.35
CA ASN A 260 -7.83 8.01 -6.13
C ASN A 260 -8.25 8.88 -4.94
N TRP A 261 -8.53 8.27 -3.79
CA TRP A 261 -8.85 9.00 -2.56
C TRP A 261 -8.36 8.26 -1.33
N GLY A 262 -8.04 9.02 -0.29
CA GLY A 262 -7.57 8.47 0.98
C GLY A 262 -8.64 7.65 1.68
N MET A 263 -8.22 6.52 2.26
CA MET A 263 -9.11 5.59 2.98
C MET A 263 -9.07 5.82 4.49
N ALA A 264 -7.98 6.36 5.01
CA ALA A 264 -7.85 6.66 6.42
C ALA A 264 -8.62 7.92 6.81
N THR A 265 -9.31 7.86 7.94
CA THR A 265 -9.89 9.02 8.61
C THR A 265 -9.57 8.94 10.09
N PRO A 266 -9.02 10.01 10.70
CA PRO A 266 -8.75 10.03 12.14
C PRO A 266 -10.03 10.13 12.99
N ASP A 267 -11.14 10.55 12.37
CA ASP A 267 -12.42 10.73 13.05
C ASP A 267 -13.58 10.39 12.08
N PRO A 268 -14.59 9.63 12.51
CA PRO A 268 -15.76 9.29 11.67
C PRO A 268 -16.51 10.51 11.12
N ASN A 269 -16.41 11.65 11.77
CA ASN A 269 -17.06 12.89 11.36
C ASN A 269 -16.24 13.73 10.37
N LEU A 270 -14.93 13.43 10.24
CA LEU A 270 -14.09 14.11 9.27
C LEU A 270 -14.23 13.47 7.89
N PRO A 271 -14.11 14.25 6.81
CA PRO A 271 -14.11 13.70 5.47
C PRO A 271 -12.91 12.76 5.30
N ARG A 272 -13.11 11.66 4.58
CA ARG A 272 -12.01 10.82 4.12
C ARG A 272 -11.09 11.65 3.22
N GLY A 273 -9.85 11.21 3.09
CA GLY A 273 -8.80 11.96 2.41
C GLY A 273 -9.21 12.48 1.02
N THR A 274 -8.47 13.46 0.57
CA THR A 274 -8.72 14.18 -0.69
C THR A 274 -8.81 13.22 -1.88
N ARG A 275 -9.85 13.38 -2.73
CA ARG A 275 -9.89 12.73 -4.03
C ARG A 275 -8.97 13.49 -4.98
N ILE A 276 -8.08 12.75 -5.65
CA ILE A 276 -7.20 13.25 -6.70
C ILE A 276 -7.54 12.58 -8.03
N HIS A 277 -7.25 13.25 -9.11
CA HIS A 277 -7.37 12.74 -10.47
C HIS A 277 -5.98 12.61 -11.08
N VAL A 278 -5.62 11.40 -11.47
CA VAL A 278 -4.33 11.08 -12.12
C VAL A 278 -4.49 10.75 -13.60
N GLY A 279 -5.73 10.56 -14.05
CA GLY A 279 -6.08 10.09 -15.40
C GLY A 279 -5.69 8.63 -15.65
N THR A 280 -6.29 8.02 -16.67
CA THR A 280 -5.87 6.69 -17.15
C THR A 280 -4.67 6.87 -18.08
N LYS A 281 -3.58 6.18 -17.79
CA LYS A 281 -2.27 6.37 -18.46
C LYS A 281 -1.82 5.17 -19.27
N ALA A 282 -2.07 3.96 -18.77
CA ALA A 282 -1.60 2.72 -19.37
C ALA A 282 -2.34 1.51 -18.78
N THR A 283 -2.12 0.32 -19.33
CA THR A 283 -2.55 -0.92 -18.69
C THR A 283 -1.73 -1.22 -17.42
N LEU A 284 -2.30 -1.97 -16.48
CA LEU A 284 -1.59 -2.43 -15.29
C LEU A 284 -0.28 -3.15 -15.65
N ARG A 285 -0.32 -3.97 -16.72
CA ARG A 285 0.86 -4.67 -17.24
C ARG A 285 1.96 -3.69 -17.69
N GLU A 286 1.63 -2.64 -18.41
CA GLU A 286 2.59 -1.64 -18.88
C GLU A 286 3.21 -0.88 -17.71
N ILE A 287 2.42 -0.52 -16.72
CA ILE A 287 2.92 0.15 -15.49
C ILE A 287 3.92 -0.75 -14.75
N LEU A 288 3.60 -2.03 -14.58
CA LEU A 288 4.43 -2.93 -13.78
C LEU A 288 5.57 -3.58 -14.56
N LEU A 289 5.29 -4.10 -15.75
CA LEU A 289 6.20 -4.97 -16.50
C LEU A 289 6.66 -4.40 -17.83
N GLY A 290 5.99 -3.33 -18.32
CA GLY A 290 6.26 -2.76 -19.64
C GLY A 290 5.61 -3.51 -20.80
N PRO A 291 5.99 -3.17 -22.03
CA PRO A 291 7.02 -2.18 -22.38
C PRO A 291 6.64 -0.75 -22.00
N ALA A 292 7.63 0.08 -21.62
CA ALA A 292 7.41 1.50 -21.41
C ALA A 292 7.23 2.22 -22.77
N ARG A 293 6.22 3.07 -22.86
CA ARG A 293 5.93 3.92 -24.02
C ARG A 293 6.25 5.39 -23.79
N VAL A 294 6.66 5.71 -22.55
CA VAL A 294 7.02 7.06 -22.12
C VAL A 294 8.36 7.03 -21.38
N ASP A 295 9.02 8.16 -21.34
CA ASP A 295 10.38 8.34 -20.81
C ASP A 295 10.43 9.00 -19.42
N ASP A 296 9.28 9.06 -18.73
CA ASP A 296 9.12 9.73 -17.45
C ASP A 296 9.22 8.81 -16.20
N GLY A 297 9.47 7.52 -16.43
CA GLY A 297 9.62 6.52 -15.37
C GLY A 297 8.30 6.03 -14.77
N THR A 298 7.14 6.43 -15.29
CA THR A 298 5.82 6.01 -14.78
C THR A 298 5.41 4.61 -15.23
N GLN A 299 6.16 3.98 -16.11
CA GLN A 299 5.91 2.64 -16.64
C GLN A 299 7.11 1.71 -16.43
N ASN A 300 6.85 0.39 -16.45
CA ASN A 300 7.86 -0.67 -16.36
C ASN A 300 8.67 -0.66 -15.04
N PHE A 301 7.99 -0.63 -13.91
CA PHE A 301 8.64 -0.60 -12.58
C PHE A 301 9.55 -1.81 -12.34
N ALA A 302 9.16 -3.00 -12.79
CA ALA A 302 10.00 -4.20 -12.68
C ALA A 302 11.26 -4.10 -13.54
N GLY A 303 11.17 -3.51 -14.73
CA GLY A 303 12.32 -3.24 -15.58
C GLY A 303 13.28 -2.22 -14.97
N ALA A 304 12.73 -1.14 -14.37
CA ALA A 304 13.54 -0.16 -13.65
C ALA A 304 14.29 -0.82 -12.49
N LEU A 305 13.63 -1.67 -11.69
CA LEU A 305 14.25 -2.39 -10.59
C LEU A 305 15.35 -3.34 -11.07
N ARG A 306 15.07 -4.13 -12.13
CA ARG A 306 16.08 -5.03 -12.72
C ARG A 306 17.33 -4.27 -13.20
N SER A 307 17.12 -3.13 -13.86
CA SER A 307 18.21 -2.28 -14.34
C SER A 307 19.02 -1.72 -13.17
N ALA A 308 18.35 -1.25 -12.12
CA ALA A 308 19.01 -0.72 -10.93
C ALA A 308 19.83 -1.79 -10.21
N LEU A 309 19.27 -3.01 -10.04
CA LEU A 309 19.99 -4.16 -9.51
C LEU A 309 21.30 -4.40 -10.30
N GLY A 310 21.20 -4.53 -11.63
CA GLY A 310 22.35 -4.80 -12.47
C GLY A 310 23.43 -3.70 -12.45
N VAL A 311 23.01 -2.42 -12.49
CA VAL A 311 23.92 -1.26 -12.42
C VAL A 311 24.64 -1.18 -11.08
N CYS A 312 23.97 -1.55 -9.98
CA CYS A 312 24.56 -1.56 -8.63
C CYS A 312 25.32 -2.88 -8.31
N GLY A 313 25.36 -3.84 -9.26
CA GLY A 313 26.06 -5.12 -9.06
C GLY A 313 25.35 -6.10 -8.14
N ALA A 314 24.06 -5.88 -7.85
CA ALA A 314 23.25 -6.76 -7.02
C ALA A 314 22.56 -7.84 -7.88
N ARG A 315 22.58 -9.08 -7.42
CA ARG A 315 21.98 -10.24 -8.11
C ARG A 315 20.51 -10.43 -7.77
N ASP A 316 20.10 -9.97 -6.59
CA ASP A 316 18.75 -10.07 -6.07
C ASP A 316 18.42 -8.90 -5.13
N ILE A 317 17.19 -8.89 -4.61
CA ILE A 317 16.71 -7.83 -3.71
C ILE A 317 17.49 -7.83 -2.39
N ALA A 318 17.89 -8.99 -1.87
CA ALA A 318 18.63 -9.08 -0.62
C ALA A 318 20.00 -8.40 -0.73
N GLU A 319 20.71 -8.61 -1.84
CA GLU A 319 21.96 -7.90 -2.11
C GLU A 319 21.71 -6.40 -2.37
N PHE A 320 20.61 -6.06 -3.05
CA PHE A 320 20.26 -4.66 -3.34
C PHE A 320 19.89 -3.85 -2.09
N GLN A 321 19.44 -4.49 -1.02
CA GLN A 321 19.18 -3.85 0.28
C GLN A 321 20.49 -3.38 0.98
N HIS A 322 21.64 -3.79 0.48
CA HIS A 322 22.95 -3.43 1.03
C HIS A 322 23.77 -2.47 0.14
N VAL A 323 23.19 -1.99 -0.96
CA VAL A 323 23.86 -0.99 -1.80
C VAL A 323 23.99 0.35 -1.08
N GLU A 324 25.10 1.04 -1.34
CA GLU A 324 25.33 2.35 -0.76
C GLU A 324 24.36 3.40 -1.32
N MET A 325 23.76 4.18 -0.43
CA MET A 325 22.88 5.30 -0.77
C MET A 325 23.48 6.60 -0.25
N VAL A 326 23.50 7.63 -1.10
CA VAL A 326 23.98 8.97 -0.76
C VAL A 326 22.82 9.93 -0.64
N ILE A 327 22.80 10.71 0.46
CA ILE A 327 21.86 11.82 0.63
C ILE A 327 22.41 13.03 -0.10
N ALA A 328 21.68 13.48 -1.15
CA ALA A 328 22.00 14.73 -1.85
C ALA A 328 21.10 15.86 -1.32
N PRO A 329 21.64 16.86 -0.62
CA PRO A 329 20.86 17.98 -0.10
C PRO A 329 20.23 18.84 -1.19
N SER A 330 20.82 18.83 -2.39
CA SER A 330 20.34 19.54 -3.58
C SER A 330 20.67 18.76 -4.84
N ILE A 331 19.70 18.73 -5.77
CA ILE A 331 19.85 18.12 -7.11
C ILE A 331 19.83 19.15 -8.24
N VAL A 332 19.97 20.43 -7.92
CA VAL A 332 19.87 21.54 -8.89
C VAL A 332 20.89 21.40 -10.03
N SER A 333 22.03 20.75 -9.78
CA SER A 333 23.08 20.54 -10.76
C SER A 333 22.85 19.40 -11.76
N GLU A 334 21.78 18.62 -11.63
CA GLU A 334 21.57 17.42 -12.45
C GLU A 334 21.03 17.70 -13.87
N GLY A 335 20.95 18.94 -14.31
CA GLY A 335 20.44 19.30 -15.64
C GLY A 335 18.92 19.11 -15.84
N LYS A 336 18.20 18.66 -14.83
CA LYS A 336 16.74 18.43 -14.90
C LYS A 336 15.93 19.71 -15.08
N VAL A 337 16.53 20.88 -14.78
CA VAL A 337 15.94 22.20 -15.01
C VAL A 337 15.51 22.38 -16.48
N LEU A 338 16.31 21.90 -17.43
CA LEU A 338 15.97 21.96 -18.85
C LEU A 338 14.82 21.03 -19.21
N GLN A 339 14.80 19.81 -18.65
CA GLN A 339 13.67 18.89 -18.82
C GLN A 339 12.37 19.45 -18.26
N GLN A 340 12.42 20.07 -17.09
CA GLN A 340 11.27 20.73 -16.46
C GLN A 340 10.77 21.91 -17.29
N ALA A 341 11.67 22.78 -17.74
CA ALA A 341 11.31 23.94 -18.56
C ALA A 341 10.69 23.57 -19.93
N GLN A 342 11.07 22.43 -20.47
CA GLN A 342 10.60 21.93 -21.75
C GLN A 342 9.47 20.90 -21.63
N HIS A 343 9.04 20.54 -20.42
CA HIS A 343 8.03 19.51 -20.15
C HIS A 343 8.32 18.17 -20.85
N VAL A 344 9.58 17.74 -20.84
CA VAL A 344 10.05 16.47 -21.42
C VAL A 344 10.70 15.59 -20.36
N GLY A 345 10.77 14.28 -20.61
CA GLY A 345 11.38 13.32 -19.68
C GLY A 345 10.82 13.46 -18.27
N MET A 346 11.69 13.60 -17.29
CA MET A 346 11.32 13.78 -15.87
C MET A 346 10.63 15.13 -15.57
N GLY A 347 10.58 16.05 -16.50
CA GLY A 347 9.86 17.32 -16.37
C GLY A 347 8.36 17.23 -16.70
N LYS A 348 7.87 16.06 -17.08
CA LYS A 348 6.43 15.81 -17.31
C LYS A 348 5.65 15.50 -16.03
N SER A 349 6.32 15.27 -14.94
CA SER A 349 5.72 14.83 -13.65
C SER A 349 5.49 15.98 -12.69
#